data_a86e109dc1c111304b98ae94e9d8a172
#
_entry.id   a86e109dc1c111304b98ae94e9d8a172
#
_cell.length_a   1.000
_cell.length_b   1.000
_cell.length_c   1.000
_cell.angle_alpha   90.00
_cell.angle_beta   90.00
_cell.angle_gamma   90.00
#
_symmetry.space_group_name_H-M   'P 1'
#
loop_
_entity.id
_entity.type
_entity.pdbx_description
1 polymer ?
#
loop_
_entity_poly.entity_id
_entity_poly.type
_entity_poly.pdbx_seq_one_letter_code
_entity_poly.pdbx_strand_id
1 'polypeptide(L)'
;MKRTIFLILAVAVLASCASESGRQYANRAEAIAAQMRDPASKYVVVACHRGDWRNFPENSIPAIESVIRMGADIMELDLKLTKDSVLVLSHDANVLRCTNFTKVFGKDKSPKIKDLTYEEIQQLNLKRAHDIATDTVKMPTLRQALACCKDRICVNVDQGYEFYDMVLAITEELGVTDQILIKGKKSIGEVAAHEAKYEHNMMYMPIVDIQKEKGLALYNSYKEQGVVPMAYEVCWGQSNGDFEKIAAEIVASGSKIWVNTIWASLCGGIGHDDDEAYMHENKGDVYDYFLDNGVSMIQSDRPAQLIEYLKSIGRHNL
;
A
#
# COMPACT_ATOMS: atom_id res chain seq x y z
N MET A 1 56.27 -32.40 46.59
CA MET A 1 54.86 -31.91 46.72
C MET A 1 54.62 -30.88 45.61
N LYS A 2 54.03 -31.30 44.50
CA LYS A 2 53.66 -30.39 43.37
C LYS A 2 52.17 -30.04 43.52
N ARG A 3 51.88 -28.79 43.74
CA ARG A 3 50.45 -28.25 43.75
C ARG A 3 50.08 -27.92 42.33
N THR A 4 49.11 -28.68 41.82
CA THR A 4 48.44 -28.41 40.53
C THR A 4 47.32 -27.42 40.79
N ILE A 5 47.43 -26.24 40.20
CA ILE A 5 46.36 -25.18 40.20
C ILE A 5 45.44 -25.45 39.02
N PHE A 6 44.18 -25.82 39.28
CA PHE A 6 43.13 -25.87 38.28
C PHE A 6 42.60 -24.47 38.04
N LEU A 7 42.85 -23.96 36.83
CA LEU A 7 42.25 -22.72 36.37
C LEU A 7 40.85 -23.05 35.78
N ILE A 8 39.77 -22.66 36.48
CA ILE A 8 38.42 -22.76 35.95
C ILE A 8 38.19 -21.56 35.05
N LEU A 9 38.11 -21.81 33.73
CA LEU A 9 37.77 -20.83 32.74
C LEU A 9 36.24 -20.70 32.76
N ALA A 10 35.70 -19.64 33.35
CA ALA A 10 34.30 -19.28 33.26
C ALA A 10 34.04 -18.66 31.87
N VAL A 11 33.46 -19.43 30.96
CA VAL A 11 32.93 -18.90 29.69
C VAL A 11 31.65 -18.16 30.00
N ALA A 12 31.72 -16.83 30.06
CA ALA A 12 30.55 -15.98 30.08
C ALA A 12 29.94 -16.00 28.69
N VAL A 13 28.82 -16.73 28.53
CA VAL A 13 27.95 -16.62 27.37
C VAL A 13 27.24 -15.25 27.47
N LEU A 14 27.81 -14.27 26.83
CA LEU A 14 27.11 -13.02 26.54
C LEU A 14 26.01 -13.35 25.53
N ALA A 15 24.78 -13.58 26.02
CA ALA A 15 23.59 -13.51 25.19
C ALA A 15 23.48 -12.06 24.68
N SER A 16 23.98 -11.84 23.48
CA SER A 16 23.76 -10.59 22.74
C SER A 16 22.27 -10.54 22.41
N CYS A 17 21.48 -9.81 23.20
CA CYS A 17 20.23 -9.23 22.74
C CYS A 17 20.61 -8.18 21.68
N ALA A 18 20.75 -8.61 20.44
CA ALA A 18 20.81 -7.69 19.31
C ALA A 18 19.44 -7.04 19.23
N SER A 19 19.34 -5.82 19.74
CA SER A 19 18.25 -4.93 19.40
C SER A 19 18.30 -4.68 17.88
N GLU A 20 17.15 -4.72 17.19
CA GLU A 20 16.98 -4.44 15.76
C GLU A 20 17.50 -3.03 15.33
N SER A 21 18.07 -2.26 16.21
CA SER A 21 18.47 -0.85 16.07
C SER A 21 19.81 -0.63 15.33
N GLY A 22 20.35 -1.60 14.61
CA GLY A 22 21.66 -1.50 13.96
C GLY A 22 21.67 -1.36 12.45
N ARG A 23 20.56 -1.53 11.76
CA ARG A 23 20.51 -1.44 10.29
C ARG A 23 20.33 0.02 9.86
N GLN A 24 21.35 0.59 9.23
CA GLN A 24 21.28 1.93 8.68
C GLN A 24 20.68 1.85 7.27
N TYR A 25 19.58 2.56 7.03
CA TYR A 25 18.94 2.71 5.73
C TYR A 25 19.39 4.03 5.09
N ALA A 26 19.50 4.06 3.76
CA ALA A 26 19.89 5.27 3.04
C ALA A 26 18.78 6.35 3.09
N ASN A 27 17.52 5.94 3.16
CA ASN A 27 16.37 6.84 3.21
C ASN A 27 15.16 6.15 3.84
N ARG A 28 14.07 6.91 4.06
CA ARG A 28 12.86 6.38 4.70
C ARG A 28 12.13 5.34 3.84
N ALA A 29 12.09 5.51 2.52
CA ALA A 29 11.43 4.54 1.64
C ALA A 29 12.13 3.17 1.69
N GLU A 30 13.46 3.13 1.75
CA GLU A 30 14.22 1.89 1.96
C GLU A 30 13.89 1.23 3.31
N ALA A 31 13.80 2.02 4.38
CA ALA A 31 13.42 1.51 5.69
C ALA A 31 12.01 0.88 5.67
N ILE A 32 11.04 1.54 5.04
CA ILE A 32 9.68 1.01 4.86
C ILE A 32 9.70 -0.29 4.03
N ALA A 33 10.39 -0.29 2.89
CA ALA A 33 10.51 -1.47 2.03
C ALA A 33 11.13 -2.67 2.77
N ALA A 34 12.09 -2.42 3.66
CA ALA A 34 12.67 -3.45 4.52
C ALA A 34 11.64 -4.01 5.50
N GLN A 35 10.79 -3.17 6.12
CA GLN A 35 9.71 -3.64 7.00
C GLN A 35 8.68 -4.48 6.24
N MET A 36 8.36 -4.12 5.00
CA MET A 36 7.47 -4.90 4.15
C MET A 36 8.03 -6.29 3.82
N ARG A 37 9.33 -6.38 3.54
CA ARG A 37 10.01 -7.63 3.14
C ARG A 37 10.37 -8.53 4.32
N ASP A 38 10.43 -8.03 5.54
CA ASP A 38 10.78 -8.81 6.73
C ASP A 38 9.53 -9.45 7.36
N PRO A 39 9.34 -10.79 7.23
CA PRO A 39 8.19 -11.47 7.80
C PRO A 39 8.18 -11.45 9.34
N ALA A 40 9.33 -11.25 9.99
CA ALA A 40 9.44 -11.19 11.45
C ALA A 40 9.12 -9.80 12.02
N SER A 41 9.09 -8.77 11.17
CA SER A 41 8.82 -7.40 11.61
C SER A 41 7.46 -7.25 12.28
N LYS A 42 7.46 -6.63 13.45
CA LYS A 42 6.26 -6.26 14.21
C LYS A 42 5.70 -4.89 13.78
N TYR A 43 6.41 -4.17 12.93
CA TYR A 43 5.97 -2.89 12.40
C TYR A 43 4.70 -3.05 11.56
N VAL A 44 3.74 -2.16 11.73
CA VAL A 44 2.51 -2.14 10.93
C VAL A 44 2.62 -1.02 9.90
N VAL A 45 2.64 -1.41 8.65
CA VAL A 45 2.73 -0.51 7.50
C VAL A 45 1.38 0.14 7.23
N VAL A 46 1.33 1.46 7.14
CA VAL A 46 0.12 2.23 6.87
C VAL A 46 0.13 2.75 5.43
N ALA A 47 -0.85 2.31 4.64
CA ALA A 47 -1.10 2.79 3.29
C ALA A 47 -2.27 3.79 3.27
N CYS A 48 -2.10 4.88 2.53
CA CYS A 48 -3.09 5.93 2.41
C CYS A 48 -3.81 5.82 1.07
N HIS A 49 -5.08 5.41 1.10
CA HIS A 49 -5.94 5.24 -0.07
C HIS A 49 -6.13 6.58 -0.80
N ARG A 50 -5.62 6.69 -2.03
CA ARG A 50 -5.62 7.91 -2.86
C ARG A 50 -4.99 9.13 -2.17
N GLY A 51 -4.14 8.92 -1.16
CA GLY A 51 -3.53 9.96 -0.33
C GLY A 51 -4.49 10.53 0.73
N ASP A 52 -4.24 11.77 1.16
CA ASP A 52 -5.09 12.48 2.13
C ASP A 52 -6.30 13.13 1.42
N TRP A 53 -7.16 12.30 0.83
CA TRP A 53 -8.28 12.77 0.03
C TRP A 53 -9.38 13.48 0.85
N ARG A 54 -9.41 13.31 2.15
CA ARG A 54 -10.36 14.02 3.03
C ARG A 54 -10.03 15.51 3.13
N ASN A 55 -8.76 15.87 3.00
CA ASN A 55 -8.28 17.25 3.15
C ASN A 55 -7.83 17.86 1.83
N PHE A 56 -7.43 17.06 0.83
CA PHE A 56 -6.94 17.49 -0.47
C PHE A 56 -7.66 16.74 -1.60
N PRO A 57 -7.55 17.16 -2.87
CA PRO A 57 -8.00 16.33 -3.97
C PRO A 57 -7.33 14.97 -3.95
N GLU A 58 -8.11 13.89 -4.14
CA GLU A 58 -7.56 12.54 -4.25
C GLU A 58 -6.53 12.45 -5.39
N ASN A 59 -5.55 11.55 -5.27
CA ASN A 59 -4.55 11.33 -6.33
C ASN A 59 -3.82 12.63 -6.76
N SER A 60 -3.50 13.52 -5.84
CA SER A 60 -2.86 14.81 -6.12
C SER A 60 -1.55 15.00 -5.37
N ILE A 61 -0.68 15.88 -5.87
CA ILE A 61 0.58 16.21 -5.18
C ILE A 61 0.35 16.74 -3.76
N PRO A 62 -0.62 17.65 -3.49
CA PRO A 62 -0.91 18.06 -2.11
C PRO A 62 -1.35 16.92 -1.19
N ALA A 63 -2.12 15.92 -1.70
CA ALA A 63 -2.51 14.75 -0.93
C ALA A 63 -1.30 13.86 -0.60
N ILE A 64 -0.38 13.66 -1.57
CA ILE A 64 0.90 12.95 -1.37
C ILE A 64 1.75 13.65 -0.30
N GLU A 65 1.96 14.95 -0.42
CA GLU A 65 2.74 15.73 0.55
C GLU A 65 2.13 15.68 1.96
N SER A 66 0.80 15.63 2.06
CA SER A 66 0.12 15.51 3.35
C SER A 66 0.40 14.17 4.02
N VAL A 67 0.27 13.05 3.31
CA VAL A 67 0.49 11.72 3.90
C VAL A 67 1.97 11.49 4.26
N ILE A 68 2.90 12.07 3.50
CA ILE A 68 4.33 12.05 3.86
C ILE A 68 4.55 12.80 5.19
N ARG A 69 3.94 13.99 5.37
CA ARG A 69 4.04 14.74 6.64
C ARG A 69 3.39 14.02 7.81
N MET A 70 2.33 13.23 7.59
CA MET A 70 1.73 12.39 8.62
C MET A 70 2.65 11.28 9.12
N GLY A 71 3.67 10.92 8.31
CA GLY A 71 4.53 9.78 8.58
C GLY A 71 3.94 8.46 8.10
N ALA A 72 3.06 8.47 7.11
CA ALA A 72 2.56 7.27 6.45
C ALA A 72 3.67 6.54 5.68
N ASP A 73 3.47 5.26 5.39
CA ASP A 73 4.48 4.40 4.78
C ASP A 73 4.27 4.17 3.29
N ILE A 74 3.02 4.11 2.87
CA ILE A 74 2.66 3.87 1.47
C ILE A 74 1.65 4.91 1.01
N MET A 75 1.98 5.61 -0.07
CA MET A 75 1.02 6.35 -0.86
C MET A 75 0.36 5.38 -1.85
N GLU A 76 -0.92 5.12 -1.70
CA GLU A 76 -1.66 4.39 -2.73
C GLU A 76 -2.21 5.37 -3.76
N LEU A 77 -2.10 5.02 -5.04
CA LEU A 77 -2.54 5.83 -6.16
C LEU A 77 -3.08 4.98 -7.31
N ASP A 78 -4.00 5.57 -8.09
CA ASP A 78 -4.64 4.94 -9.23
C ASP A 78 -4.11 5.48 -10.55
N LEU A 79 -4.02 4.64 -11.59
CA LEU A 79 -3.55 5.04 -12.91
C LEU A 79 -4.62 5.01 -13.98
N LYS A 80 -4.54 5.97 -14.87
CA LYS A 80 -5.21 5.96 -16.18
C LYS A 80 -4.26 6.44 -17.27
N LEU A 81 -4.48 5.94 -18.49
CA LEU A 81 -3.71 6.33 -19.67
C LEU A 81 -4.48 7.35 -20.49
N THR A 82 -3.84 8.45 -20.85
CA THR A 82 -4.41 9.48 -21.74
C THR A 82 -4.34 9.04 -23.22
N LYS A 83 -5.02 9.79 -24.09
CA LYS A 83 -5.03 9.56 -25.53
C LYS A 83 -3.62 9.61 -26.16
N ASP A 84 -2.76 10.45 -25.64
CA ASP A 84 -1.36 10.65 -26.06
C ASP A 84 -0.37 9.85 -25.20
N SER A 85 -0.85 8.77 -24.57
CA SER A 85 -0.05 7.78 -23.83
C SER A 85 0.72 8.32 -22.62
N VAL A 86 0.16 9.30 -21.91
CA VAL A 86 0.69 9.78 -20.63
C VAL A 86 -0.05 9.09 -19.49
N LEU A 87 0.68 8.49 -18.53
CA LEU A 87 0.11 7.94 -17.30
C LEU A 87 -0.20 9.07 -16.33
N VAL A 88 -1.48 9.23 -15.99
CA VAL A 88 -1.99 10.22 -15.03
C VAL A 88 -2.66 9.55 -13.83
N LEU A 89 -2.75 10.28 -12.72
CA LEU A 89 -3.37 9.77 -11.51
C LEU A 89 -4.87 10.03 -11.51
N SER A 90 -5.66 8.97 -11.53
CA SER A 90 -7.12 9.04 -11.38
C SER A 90 -7.71 7.67 -11.09
N HIS A 91 -8.62 7.59 -10.13
CA HIS A 91 -9.41 6.37 -9.90
C HIS A 91 -10.44 6.16 -11.02
N ASP A 92 -11.22 7.18 -11.36
CA ASP A 92 -12.31 7.07 -12.32
C ASP A 92 -11.79 7.08 -13.76
N ALA A 93 -12.47 6.35 -14.62
CA ALA A 93 -12.17 6.37 -16.06
C ALA A 93 -12.54 7.70 -16.73
N ASN A 94 -13.41 8.50 -16.10
CA ASN A 94 -13.81 9.82 -16.60
C ASN A 94 -13.40 10.94 -15.63
N VAL A 95 -13.36 12.17 -16.12
CA VAL A 95 -12.87 13.32 -15.35
C VAL A 95 -13.95 14.06 -14.53
N LEU A 96 -15.23 13.63 -14.57
CA LEU A 96 -16.33 14.43 -14.05
C LEU A 96 -16.34 14.57 -12.54
N ARG A 97 -16.18 13.45 -11.82
CA ARG A 97 -16.27 13.46 -10.35
C ARG A 97 -15.13 14.26 -9.73
N CYS A 98 -13.92 14.08 -10.21
CA CYS A 98 -12.70 14.61 -9.58
C CYS A 98 -12.27 15.98 -10.10
N THR A 99 -12.93 16.53 -11.17
CA THR A 99 -12.49 17.78 -11.78
C THR A 99 -13.63 18.78 -11.99
N ASN A 100 -13.27 20.01 -12.32
CA ASN A 100 -14.20 21.07 -12.71
C ASN A 100 -14.64 21.01 -14.19
N PHE A 101 -14.56 19.84 -14.84
CA PHE A 101 -14.84 19.66 -16.27
C PHE A 101 -16.17 20.28 -16.70
N THR A 102 -17.24 20.01 -15.96
CA THR A 102 -18.58 20.52 -16.27
C THR A 102 -18.63 22.06 -16.30
N LYS A 103 -17.83 22.73 -15.45
CA LYS A 103 -17.72 24.18 -15.43
C LYS A 103 -16.96 24.72 -16.64
N VAL A 104 -15.94 23.98 -17.11
CA VAL A 104 -15.07 24.42 -18.23
C VAL A 104 -15.66 24.09 -19.59
N PHE A 105 -16.23 22.88 -19.76
CA PHE A 105 -16.63 22.35 -21.06
C PHE A 105 -18.14 22.05 -21.20
N GLY A 106 -18.94 22.35 -20.16
CA GLY A 106 -20.40 22.16 -20.17
C GLY A 106 -20.84 20.76 -19.72
N LYS A 107 -22.16 20.58 -19.53
CA LYS A 107 -22.75 19.39 -18.89
C LYS A 107 -22.97 18.19 -19.82
N ASP A 108 -22.98 18.42 -21.13
CA ASP A 108 -23.44 17.42 -22.11
C ASP A 108 -22.35 16.42 -22.52
N LYS A 109 -21.16 16.50 -21.92
CA LYS A 109 -20.02 15.64 -22.24
C LYS A 109 -19.55 14.89 -20.99
N SER A 110 -19.19 13.63 -21.18
CA SER A 110 -18.58 12.78 -20.14
C SER A 110 -17.35 12.07 -20.71
N PRO A 111 -16.28 12.81 -21.03
CA PRO A 111 -15.12 12.21 -21.65
C PRO A 111 -14.39 11.29 -20.68
N LYS A 112 -13.90 10.18 -21.22
CA LYS A 112 -12.96 9.32 -20.52
C LYS A 112 -11.56 9.91 -20.64
N ILE A 113 -10.72 9.66 -19.66
CA ILE A 113 -9.32 10.11 -19.66
C ILE A 113 -8.58 9.63 -20.92
N LYS A 114 -8.84 8.40 -21.37
CA LYS A 114 -8.25 7.83 -22.59
C LYS A 114 -8.65 8.55 -23.91
N ASP A 115 -9.66 9.38 -23.87
CA ASP A 115 -10.13 10.15 -25.04
C ASP A 115 -9.59 11.59 -25.05
N LEU A 116 -8.89 12.00 -23.98
CA LEU A 116 -8.28 13.32 -23.79
C LEU A 116 -6.76 13.25 -23.85
N THR A 117 -6.12 14.25 -24.44
CA THR A 117 -4.68 14.44 -24.31
C THR A 117 -4.32 14.97 -22.92
N TYR A 118 -3.04 14.82 -22.53
CA TYR A 118 -2.58 15.38 -21.26
C TYR A 118 -2.74 16.89 -21.20
N GLU A 119 -2.52 17.59 -22.32
CA GLU A 119 -2.71 19.04 -22.43
C GLU A 119 -4.19 19.44 -22.16
N GLU A 120 -5.16 18.69 -22.70
CA GLU A 120 -6.59 18.93 -22.43
C GLU A 120 -6.92 18.68 -20.96
N ILE A 121 -6.34 17.66 -20.33
CA ILE A 121 -6.53 17.38 -18.90
C ILE A 121 -5.93 18.52 -18.05
N GLN A 122 -4.81 19.11 -18.44
CA GLN A 122 -4.18 20.21 -17.71
C GLN A 122 -5.00 21.53 -17.73
N GLN A 123 -6.01 21.64 -18.58
CA GLN A 123 -6.98 22.76 -18.50
C GLN A 123 -7.92 22.62 -17.30
N LEU A 124 -8.07 21.40 -16.75
CA LEU A 124 -8.94 21.11 -15.63
C LEU A 124 -8.23 21.35 -14.29
N ASN A 125 -9.02 21.67 -13.26
CA ASN A 125 -8.59 21.68 -11.89
C ASN A 125 -9.28 20.54 -11.14
N LEU A 126 -8.54 19.89 -10.22
CA LEU A 126 -9.10 18.86 -9.36
C LEU A 126 -10.03 19.48 -8.31
N LYS A 127 -11.00 18.67 -7.85
CA LYS A 127 -11.90 19.00 -6.75
C LYS A 127 -11.51 18.21 -5.51
N ARG A 128 -11.70 18.80 -4.34
CA ARG A 128 -11.67 18.08 -3.06
C ARG A 128 -12.96 17.29 -2.86
N ALA A 129 -12.98 16.43 -1.85
CA ALA A 129 -14.21 15.79 -1.37
C ALA A 129 -15.34 16.81 -1.21
N HIS A 130 -16.58 16.36 -1.41
CA HIS A 130 -17.78 17.21 -1.37
C HIS A 130 -17.85 18.32 -2.44
N ASP A 131 -17.28 18.05 -3.63
CA ASP A 131 -17.33 18.96 -4.79
C ASP A 131 -16.66 20.35 -4.59
N ILE A 132 -15.80 20.50 -3.59
CA ILE A 132 -15.10 21.75 -3.36
C ILE A 132 -14.05 21.94 -4.46
N ALA A 133 -14.29 22.91 -5.36
CA ALA A 133 -13.36 23.26 -6.42
C ALA A 133 -12.05 23.80 -5.84
N THR A 134 -10.93 23.45 -6.48
CA THR A 134 -9.65 24.11 -6.29
C THR A 134 -9.31 24.94 -7.53
N ASP A 135 -8.59 26.02 -7.36
CA ASP A 135 -8.26 26.91 -8.48
C ASP A 135 -6.89 26.59 -9.11
N THR A 136 -6.10 25.73 -8.46
CA THR A 136 -4.68 25.54 -8.82
C THR A 136 -4.21 24.08 -8.86
N VAL A 137 -4.97 23.13 -8.28
CA VAL A 137 -4.51 21.73 -8.20
C VAL A 137 -4.82 21.00 -9.49
N LYS A 138 -3.80 20.51 -10.15
CA LYS A 138 -3.87 19.78 -11.42
C LYS A 138 -3.76 18.27 -11.20
N MET A 139 -4.30 17.49 -12.15
CA MET A 139 -4.09 16.05 -12.21
C MET A 139 -2.61 15.77 -12.54
N PRO A 140 -1.86 15.12 -11.65
CA PRO A 140 -0.44 14.87 -11.90
C PRO A 140 -0.23 13.66 -12.83
N THR A 141 0.94 13.61 -13.45
CA THR A 141 1.43 12.38 -14.08
C THR A 141 2.00 11.44 -13.02
N LEU A 142 2.09 10.14 -13.35
CA LEU A 142 2.80 9.17 -12.51
C LEU A 142 4.23 9.64 -12.21
N ARG A 143 4.97 10.12 -13.22
CA ARG A 143 6.33 10.65 -13.04
C ARG A 143 6.41 11.75 -11.97
N GLN A 144 5.48 12.71 -11.99
CA GLN A 144 5.44 13.79 -11.01
C GLN A 144 5.15 13.26 -9.59
N ALA A 145 4.23 12.31 -9.48
CA ALA A 145 3.90 11.67 -8.21
C ALA A 145 5.09 10.88 -7.64
N LEU A 146 5.73 10.03 -8.46
CA LEU A 146 6.89 9.25 -8.04
C LEU A 146 8.09 10.13 -7.68
N ALA A 147 8.34 11.22 -8.41
CA ALA A 147 9.38 12.19 -8.05
C ALA A 147 9.10 12.85 -6.69
N CYS A 148 7.81 13.11 -6.37
CA CYS A 148 7.42 13.62 -5.05
C CYS A 148 7.62 12.58 -3.93
N CYS A 149 7.40 11.30 -4.21
CA CYS A 149 7.53 10.20 -3.25
C CYS A 149 8.99 9.72 -3.04
N LYS A 150 9.89 10.03 -3.98
CA LYS A 150 11.25 9.49 -4.01
C LYS A 150 11.95 9.63 -2.66
N ASP A 151 12.53 8.55 -2.16
CA ASP A 151 13.29 8.43 -0.92
C ASP A 151 12.50 8.73 0.37
N ARG A 152 11.22 9.10 0.25
CA ARG A 152 10.39 9.58 1.36
C ARG A 152 9.30 8.62 1.80
N ILE A 153 8.68 7.92 0.84
CA ILE A 153 7.53 7.03 1.06
C ILE A 153 7.49 5.95 -0.03
N CYS A 154 7.08 4.73 0.30
CA CYS A 154 6.77 3.73 -0.71
C CYS A 154 5.48 4.08 -1.46
N VAL A 155 5.29 3.49 -2.63
CA VAL A 155 4.11 3.75 -3.46
C VAL A 155 3.45 2.44 -3.85
N ASN A 156 2.15 2.33 -3.58
CA ASN A 156 1.33 1.29 -4.19
C ASN A 156 0.63 1.86 -5.44
N VAL A 157 0.90 1.25 -6.57
CA VAL A 157 0.27 1.61 -7.85
C VAL A 157 -0.88 0.66 -8.10
N ASP A 158 -2.11 1.10 -7.74
CA ASP A 158 -3.32 0.30 -8.01
C ASP A 158 -3.64 0.28 -9.50
N GLN A 159 -4.14 -0.87 -9.99
CA GLN A 159 -4.35 -1.13 -11.42
C GLN A 159 -3.08 -0.94 -12.30
N GLY A 160 -1.91 -0.81 -11.67
CA GLY A 160 -0.65 -0.56 -12.36
C GLY A 160 -0.13 -1.74 -13.16
N TYR A 161 -0.59 -2.97 -12.86
CA TYR A 161 -0.13 -4.17 -13.57
C TYR A 161 -0.47 -4.15 -15.07
N GLU A 162 -1.57 -3.50 -15.46
CA GLU A 162 -1.92 -3.31 -16.88
C GLU A 162 -0.93 -2.40 -17.62
N PHE A 163 -0.19 -1.57 -16.89
CA PHE A 163 0.80 -0.61 -17.41
C PHE A 163 2.22 -0.94 -16.94
N TYR A 164 2.48 -2.19 -16.55
CA TYR A 164 3.72 -2.60 -15.87
C TYR A 164 4.97 -2.07 -16.55
N ASP A 165 5.11 -2.29 -17.86
CA ASP A 165 6.30 -1.89 -18.63
C ASP A 165 6.50 -0.37 -18.62
N MET A 166 5.42 0.41 -18.72
CA MET A 166 5.48 1.88 -18.66
C MET A 166 5.81 2.39 -17.26
N VAL A 167 5.23 1.74 -16.24
CA VAL A 167 5.52 2.07 -14.83
C VAL A 167 6.98 1.75 -14.52
N LEU A 168 7.47 0.56 -14.90
CA LEU A 168 8.84 0.14 -14.67
C LEU A 168 9.85 1.11 -15.32
N ALA A 169 9.64 1.48 -16.58
CA ALA A 169 10.51 2.42 -17.25
C ALA A 169 10.61 3.78 -16.53
N ILE A 170 9.51 4.28 -15.98
CA ILE A 170 9.50 5.52 -15.18
C ILE A 170 10.22 5.33 -13.85
N THR A 171 10.02 4.19 -13.19
CA THR A 171 10.64 3.89 -11.88
C THR A 171 12.14 3.70 -11.98
N GLU A 172 12.61 3.03 -13.03
CA GLU A 172 14.05 2.87 -13.33
C GLU A 172 14.72 4.20 -13.61
N GLU A 173 14.11 5.05 -14.46
CA GLU A 173 14.64 6.38 -14.76
C GLU A 173 14.76 7.26 -13.51
N LEU A 174 13.79 7.17 -12.58
CA LEU A 174 13.80 7.92 -11.31
C LEU A 174 14.68 7.25 -10.23
N GLY A 175 15.06 5.98 -10.41
CA GLY A 175 15.78 5.19 -9.40
C GLY A 175 14.92 4.88 -8.18
N VAL A 176 13.65 4.52 -8.38
CA VAL A 176 12.68 4.29 -7.29
C VAL A 176 11.99 2.91 -7.36
N THR A 177 12.47 2.00 -8.21
CA THR A 177 11.84 0.69 -8.44
C THR A 177 11.63 -0.11 -7.15
N ASP A 178 12.60 -0.09 -6.23
CA ASP A 178 12.54 -0.82 -4.95
C ASP A 178 11.51 -0.30 -3.96
N GLN A 179 10.96 0.90 -4.15
CA GLN A 179 9.92 1.48 -3.30
C GLN A 179 8.51 1.32 -3.89
N ILE A 180 8.38 0.61 -5.04
CA ILE A 180 7.10 0.46 -5.73
C ILE A 180 6.50 -0.91 -5.48
N LEU A 181 5.23 -0.92 -5.06
CA LEU A 181 4.38 -2.09 -4.90
C LEU A 181 3.27 -2.07 -5.95
N ILE A 182 3.18 -3.11 -6.76
CA ILE A 182 2.08 -3.31 -7.71
C ILE A 182 1.19 -4.43 -7.21
N LYS A 183 -0.11 -4.22 -7.26
CA LYS A 183 -1.13 -5.20 -6.89
C LYS A 183 -1.84 -5.75 -8.13
N GLY A 184 -2.33 -6.99 -8.03
CA GLY A 184 -3.11 -7.58 -9.12
C GLY A 184 -3.69 -8.95 -8.77
N LYS A 185 -4.52 -9.45 -9.70
CA LYS A 185 -5.16 -10.78 -9.59
C LYS A 185 -4.55 -11.75 -10.58
N LYS A 186 -3.21 -11.75 -10.68
CA LYS A 186 -2.46 -12.57 -11.61
C LYS A 186 -2.02 -13.88 -10.97
N SER A 187 -2.08 -14.96 -11.73
CA SER A 187 -1.50 -16.23 -11.31
C SER A 187 0.03 -16.10 -11.17
N ILE A 188 0.63 -16.93 -10.33
CA ILE A 188 2.09 -16.90 -10.14
C ILE A 188 2.83 -17.17 -11.46
N GLY A 189 2.31 -18.01 -12.35
CA GLY A 189 2.89 -18.28 -13.66
C GLY A 189 2.91 -17.04 -14.56
N GLU A 190 1.83 -16.22 -14.54
CA GLU A 190 1.78 -14.96 -15.29
C GLU A 190 2.78 -13.93 -14.71
N VAL A 191 2.85 -13.82 -13.38
CA VAL A 191 3.79 -12.92 -12.70
C VAL A 191 5.22 -13.31 -13.02
N ALA A 192 5.61 -14.57 -12.79
CA ALA A 192 6.95 -15.06 -13.03
C ALA A 192 7.38 -14.95 -14.51
N ALA A 193 6.49 -15.25 -15.45
CA ALA A 193 6.76 -15.11 -16.89
C ALA A 193 6.93 -13.65 -17.32
N HIS A 194 6.28 -12.72 -16.61
CA HIS A 194 6.42 -11.29 -16.86
C HIS A 194 7.72 -10.75 -16.26
N GLU A 195 7.96 -11.04 -14.99
CA GLU A 195 9.16 -10.59 -14.24
C GLU A 195 10.46 -11.13 -14.86
N ALA A 196 10.43 -12.33 -15.45
CA ALA A 196 11.60 -12.91 -16.14
C ALA A 196 12.11 -12.09 -17.35
N LYS A 197 11.35 -11.08 -17.79
CA LYS A 197 11.75 -10.18 -18.89
C LYS A 197 12.71 -9.06 -18.43
N TYR A 198 12.80 -8.82 -17.13
CA TYR A 198 13.51 -7.68 -16.56
C TYR A 198 14.53 -8.14 -15.53
N GLU A 199 15.65 -7.43 -15.42
CA GLU A 199 16.68 -7.68 -14.40
C GLU A 199 16.21 -7.20 -13.01
N HIS A 200 15.41 -6.14 -12.98
CA HIS A 200 14.94 -5.52 -11.75
C HIS A 200 13.43 -5.33 -11.81
N ASN A 201 12.73 -5.85 -10.83
CA ASN A 201 11.28 -5.85 -10.80
C ASN A 201 10.74 -5.06 -9.60
N MET A 202 9.57 -4.46 -9.78
CA MET A 202 8.79 -3.89 -8.68
C MET A 202 8.26 -5.00 -7.77
N MET A 203 7.97 -4.68 -6.51
CA MET A 203 7.30 -5.62 -5.60
C MET A 203 5.90 -5.94 -6.14
N TYR A 204 5.52 -7.22 -6.13
CA TYR A 204 4.18 -7.65 -6.51
C TYR A 204 3.43 -8.24 -5.32
N MET A 205 2.13 -7.90 -5.20
CA MET A 205 1.22 -8.43 -4.19
C MET A 205 -0.08 -8.93 -4.82
N PRO A 206 -0.43 -10.22 -4.65
CA PRO A 206 -1.72 -10.75 -5.13
C PRO A 206 -2.88 -10.22 -4.28
N ILE A 207 -3.98 -9.87 -4.96
CA ILE A 207 -5.26 -9.51 -4.35
C ILE A 207 -6.15 -10.73 -4.32
N VAL A 208 -6.57 -11.18 -3.14
CA VAL A 208 -7.42 -12.35 -2.94
C VAL A 208 -8.70 -11.98 -2.19
N ASP A 209 -9.84 -12.14 -2.86
CA ASP A 209 -11.15 -12.07 -2.22
C ASP A 209 -11.53 -13.48 -1.78
N ILE A 210 -11.33 -13.77 -0.50
CA ILE A 210 -11.42 -15.13 0.05
C ILE A 210 -12.84 -15.68 0.13
N GLN A 211 -13.85 -14.84 -0.07
CA GLN A 211 -15.25 -15.25 -0.13
C GLN A 211 -15.77 -15.36 -1.56
N LYS A 212 -14.91 -15.14 -2.55
CA LYS A 212 -15.22 -15.37 -3.96
C LYS A 212 -14.40 -16.54 -4.50
N GLU A 213 -15.05 -17.42 -5.26
CA GLU A 213 -14.45 -18.61 -5.85
C GLU A 213 -13.12 -18.31 -6.58
N LYS A 214 -13.09 -17.27 -7.42
CA LYS A 214 -11.87 -16.88 -8.16
C LYS A 214 -10.75 -16.40 -7.26
N GLY A 215 -11.08 -15.66 -6.18
CA GLY A 215 -10.09 -15.17 -5.24
C GLY A 215 -9.51 -16.27 -4.39
N LEU A 216 -10.36 -17.19 -3.91
CA LEU A 216 -9.91 -18.37 -3.16
C LEU A 216 -9.09 -19.32 -4.04
N ALA A 217 -9.49 -19.52 -5.31
CA ALA A 217 -8.72 -20.30 -6.28
C ALA A 217 -7.34 -19.69 -6.54
N LEU A 218 -7.25 -18.35 -6.63
CA LEU A 218 -5.98 -17.65 -6.77
C LEU A 218 -5.08 -17.87 -5.54
N TYR A 219 -5.60 -17.70 -4.33
CA TYR A 219 -4.88 -17.98 -3.09
C TYR A 219 -4.33 -19.42 -3.04
N ASN A 220 -5.19 -20.40 -3.32
CA ASN A 220 -4.82 -21.82 -3.33
C ASN A 220 -3.74 -22.10 -4.38
N SER A 221 -3.77 -21.46 -5.54
CA SER A 221 -2.78 -21.66 -6.60
C SER A 221 -1.35 -21.27 -6.18
N TYR A 222 -1.20 -20.19 -5.42
CA TYR A 222 0.09 -19.80 -4.84
C TYR A 222 0.57 -20.83 -3.81
N LYS A 223 -0.32 -21.26 -2.92
CA LYS A 223 -0.05 -22.26 -1.89
C LYS A 223 0.37 -23.60 -2.48
N GLU A 224 -0.37 -24.11 -3.46
CA GLU A 224 -0.11 -25.40 -4.12
C GLU A 224 1.22 -25.42 -4.88
N GLN A 225 1.64 -24.28 -5.43
CA GLN A 225 2.93 -24.14 -6.09
C GLN A 225 4.09 -23.85 -5.13
N GLY A 226 3.82 -23.74 -3.82
CA GLY A 226 4.82 -23.46 -2.80
C GLY A 226 5.46 -22.07 -2.92
N VAL A 227 4.76 -21.11 -3.55
CA VAL A 227 5.25 -19.74 -3.69
C VAL A 227 4.68 -18.87 -2.58
N VAL A 228 5.57 -18.23 -1.84
CA VAL A 228 5.23 -17.33 -0.74
C VAL A 228 5.46 -15.89 -1.22
N PRO A 229 4.43 -15.12 -1.56
CA PRO A 229 4.58 -13.71 -1.89
C PRO A 229 4.95 -12.92 -0.63
N MET A 230 5.50 -11.72 -0.80
CA MET A 230 5.82 -10.80 0.31
C MET A 230 4.59 -10.56 1.20
N ALA A 231 3.45 -10.32 0.59
CA ALA A 231 2.17 -10.14 1.26
C ALA A 231 1.01 -10.58 0.36
N TYR A 232 -0.15 -10.82 0.97
CA TYR A 232 -1.44 -10.92 0.28
C TYR A 232 -2.32 -9.73 0.68
N GLU A 233 -2.95 -9.09 -0.30
CA GLU A 233 -4.11 -8.25 -0.02
C GLU A 233 -5.33 -9.15 0.12
N VAL A 234 -5.86 -9.25 1.34
CA VAL A 234 -7.00 -10.11 1.67
C VAL A 234 -8.27 -9.27 1.76
N CYS A 235 -9.28 -9.62 0.97
CA CYS A 235 -10.59 -8.99 0.98
C CYS A 235 -11.67 -10.00 1.38
N TRP A 236 -12.60 -9.58 2.23
CA TRP A 236 -13.78 -10.36 2.59
C TRP A 236 -14.89 -9.42 3.07
N GLY A 237 -16.15 -9.79 2.83
CA GLY A 237 -17.30 -8.92 3.14
C GLY A 237 -18.06 -9.29 4.40
N GLN A 238 -17.82 -10.47 4.99
CA GLN A 238 -18.56 -10.98 6.15
C GLN A 238 -17.65 -11.73 7.11
N SER A 239 -17.76 -11.43 8.40
CA SER A 239 -17.07 -12.16 9.46
C SER A 239 -17.78 -13.49 9.74
N ASN A 240 -17.17 -14.58 9.28
CA ASN A 240 -17.68 -15.96 9.41
C ASN A 240 -16.58 -16.98 9.77
N GLY A 241 -15.40 -16.51 10.17
CA GLY A 241 -14.24 -17.34 10.51
C GLY A 241 -13.32 -17.69 9.32
N ASP A 242 -13.68 -17.32 8.09
CA ASP A 242 -12.84 -17.61 6.92
C ASP A 242 -11.53 -16.80 6.95
N PHE A 243 -11.61 -15.54 7.36
CA PHE A 243 -10.46 -14.66 7.44
C PHE A 243 -9.44 -15.17 8.46
N GLU A 244 -9.86 -15.48 9.68
CA GLU A 244 -8.98 -15.93 10.76
C GLU A 244 -8.21 -17.20 10.37
N LYS A 245 -8.89 -18.12 9.68
CA LYS A 245 -8.28 -19.35 9.17
C LYS A 245 -7.20 -19.06 8.13
N ILE A 246 -7.53 -18.26 7.12
CA ILE A 246 -6.60 -17.93 6.04
C ILE A 246 -5.47 -17.04 6.54
N ALA A 247 -5.74 -16.10 7.44
CA ALA A 247 -4.73 -15.26 8.08
C ALA A 247 -3.69 -16.12 8.82
N ALA A 248 -4.13 -17.11 9.61
CA ALA A 248 -3.22 -18.04 10.28
C ALA A 248 -2.34 -18.82 9.29
N GLU A 249 -2.89 -19.26 8.16
CA GLU A 249 -2.13 -19.95 7.10
C GLU A 249 -1.10 -19.03 6.44
N ILE A 250 -1.47 -17.78 6.13
CA ILE A 250 -0.58 -16.78 5.51
C ILE A 250 0.59 -16.47 6.45
N VAL A 251 0.31 -16.16 7.71
CA VAL A 251 1.34 -15.88 8.72
C VAL A 251 2.29 -17.07 8.91
N ALA A 252 1.74 -18.29 8.99
CA ALA A 252 2.53 -19.51 9.13
C ALA A 252 3.44 -19.77 7.91
N SER A 253 3.07 -19.30 6.72
CA SER A 253 3.90 -19.39 5.51
C SER A 253 5.06 -18.39 5.49
N GLY A 254 5.07 -17.37 6.36
CA GLY A 254 6.03 -16.27 6.35
C GLY A 254 5.65 -15.12 5.42
N SER A 255 4.41 -15.08 4.94
CA SER A 255 3.88 -13.95 4.18
C SER A 255 3.19 -12.94 5.10
N LYS A 256 3.12 -11.68 4.66
CA LYS A 256 2.37 -10.63 5.37
C LYS A 256 0.93 -10.54 4.88
N ILE A 257 0.09 -9.88 5.69
CA ILE A 257 -1.31 -9.63 5.36
C ILE A 257 -1.53 -8.13 5.22
N TRP A 258 -2.09 -7.74 4.08
CA TRP A 258 -2.63 -6.41 3.82
C TRP A 258 -4.16 -6.47 3.86
N VAL A 259 -4.78 -5.56 4.60
CA VAL A 259 -6.24 -5.37 4.63
C VAL A 259 -6.61 -3.94 4.26
N ASN A 260 -7.85 -3.77 3.76
CA ASN A 260 -8.40 -2.46 3.41
C ASN A 260 -9.52 -2.11 4.39
N THR A 261 -9.23 -1.26 5.38
CA THR A 261 -10.23 -0.80 6.36
C THR A 261 -11.10 0.35 5.84
N ILE A 262 -11.01 0.65 4.54
CA ILE A 262 -11.65 1.79 3.88
C ILE A 262 -13.17 1.69 3.83
N TRP A 263 -13.74 0.47 3.77
CA TRP A 263 -15.16 0.20 3.97
C TRP A 263 -15.46 -1.25 4.32
N ALA A 264 -16.57 -1.43 5.03
CA ALA A 264 -16.99 -2.68 5.65
C ALA A 264 -16.95 -3.90 4.69
N SER A 265 -17.34 -3.73 3.44
CA SER A 265 -17.38 -4.83 2.45
C SER A 265 -16.01 -5.38 2.03
N LEU A 266 -14.93 -4.79 2.50
CA LEU A 266 -13.56 -5.22 2.20
C LEU A 266 -12.82 -5.81 3.39
N CYS A 267 -13.38 -5.69 4.63
CA CYS A 267 -12.68 -6.02 5.86
C CYS A 267 -13.55 -6.75 6.91
N GLY A 268 -14.54 -7.51 6.46
CA GLY A 268 -15.30 -8.40 7.34
C GLY A 268 -16.69 -7.91 7.75
N GLY A 269 -17.17 -6.81 7.20
CA GLY A 269 -18.49 -6.28 7.46
C GLY A 269 -18.51 -5.08 8.42
N ILE A 270 -19.71 -4.71 8.86
CA ILE A 270 -19.93 -3.59 9.79
C ILE A 270 -19.16 -3.84 11.10
N GLY A 271 -18.52 -2.81 11.62
CA GLY A 271 -17.74 -2.84 12.85
C GLY A 271 -16.23 -2.98 12.65
N HIS A 272 -15.74 -3.08 11.40
CA HIS A 272 -14.33 -3.33 11.12
C HIS A 272 -13.67 -2.25 10.24
N ASP A 273 -14.39 -1.20 9.85
CA ASP A 273 -13.84 -0.16 8.97
C ASP A 273 -13.35 1.09 9.72
N ASP A 274 -12.72 1.99 8.98
CA ASP A 274 -12.15 3.23 9.49
C ASP A 274 -13.19 4.19 10.07
N ASP A 275 -14.42 4.19 9.55
CA ASP A 275 -15.48 5.06 10.05
C ASP A 275 -16.02 4.52 11.39
N GLU A 276 -16.09 3.21 11.54
CA GLU A 276 -16.37 2.57 12.85
C GLU A 276 -15.25 2.91 13.84
N ALA A 277 -13.97 2.69 13.47
CA ALA A 277 -12.85 3.06 14.34
C ALA A 277 -12.85 4.55 14.73
N TYR A 278 -13.33 5.43 13.84
CA TYR A 278 -13.45 6.85 14.14
C TYR A 278 -14.46 7.14 15.24
N MET A 279 -15.56 6.39 15.29
CA MET A 279 -16.63 6.55 16.27
C MET A 279 -16.26 6.02 17.66
N HIS A 280 -15.34 5.06 17.76
CA HIS A 280 -14.88 4.53 19.04
C HIS A 280 -13.88 5.47 19.73
N GLU A 281 -13.97 5.59 21.07
CA GLU A 281 -12.96 6.31 21.87
C GLU A 281 -11.63 5.56 21.82
N ASN A 282 -11.66 4.24 22.10
CA ASN A 282 -10.51 3.37 21.95
C ASN A 282 -10.46 2.77 20.54
N LYS A 283 -9.45 3.14 19.76
CA LYS A 283 -9.28 2.66 18.36
C LYS A 283 -8.94 1.17 18.29
N GLY A 284 -8.40 0.62 19.38
CA GLY A 284 -8.13 -0.81 19.53
C GLY A 284 -9.39 -1.66 19.41
N ASP A 285 -10.54 -1.16 19.79
CA ASP A 285 -11.82 -1.90 19.69
C ASP A 285 -12.11 -2.36 18.25
N VAL A 286 -11.50 -1.73 17.25
CA VAL A 286 -11.62 -2.10 15.83
C VAL A 286 -10.30 -2.66 15.28
N TYR A 287 -9.18 -1.97 15.50
CA TYR A 287 -7.92 -2.34 14.83
C TYR A 287 -7.24 -3.57 15.44
N ASP A 288 -7.48 -3.89 16.74
CA ASP A 288 -6.88 -5.06 17.39
C ASP A 288 -7.36 -6.36 16.76
N TYR A 289 -8.59 -6.43 16.27
CA TYR A 289 -9.06 -7.59 15.51
C TYR A 289 -8.12 -7.96 14.37
N PHE A 290 -7.63 -6.98 13.60
CA PHE A 290 -6.69 -7.23 12.52
C PHE A 290 -5.30 -7.60 13.04
N LEU A 291 -4.81 -6.87 14.05
CA LEU A 291 -3.47 -7.07 14.61
C LEU A 291 -3.32 -8.44 15.29
N ASP A 292 -4.35 -8.90 15.99
CA ASP A 292 -4.40 -10.20 16.65
C ASP A 292 -4.42 -11.36 15.65
N ASN A 293 -4.95 -11.11 14.44
CA ASN A 293 -4.89 -12.04 13.31
C ASN A 293 -3.64 -11.90 12.44
N GLY A 294 -2.62 -11.16 12.91
CA GLY A 294 -1.32 -11.06 12.27
C GLY A 294 -1.25 -10.09 11.07
N VAL A 295 -2.26 -9.24 10.90
CA VAL A 295 -2.20 -8.17 9.89
C VAL A 295 -1.08 -7.22 10.25
N SER A 296 -0.26 -6.89 9.25
CA SER A 296 0.88 -5.98 9.39
C SER A 296 0.95 -4.91 8.29
N MET A 297 -0.07 -4.84 7.44
CA MET A 297 -0.23 -3.79 6.44
C MET A 297 -1.70 -3.39 6.37
N ILE A 298 -2.02 -2.10 6.55
CA ILE A 298 -3.39 -1.60 6.59
C ILE A 298 -3.52 -0.41 5.64
N GLN A 299 -4.44 -0.51 4.68
CA GLN A 299 -4.84 0.61 3.84
C GLN A 299 -6.06 1.31 4.44
N SER A 300 -5.93 2.61 4.66
CA SER A 300 -6.89 3.40 5.43
C SER A 300 -7.27 4.69 4.72
N ASP A 301 -8.52 5.12 4.91
CA ASP A 301 -9.05 6.44 4.58
C ASP A 301 -8.88 7.46 5.73
N ARG A 302 -8.40 6.99 6.90
CA ARG A 302 -8.12 7.80 8.10
C ARG A 302 -6.71 7.55 8.64
N PRO A 303 -5.66 7.68 7.77
CA PRO A 303 -4.30 7.26 8.11
C PRO A 303 -3.73 7.97 9.34
N ALA A 304 -4.05 9.24 9.56
CA ALA A 304 -3.57 9.98 10.73
C ALA A 304 -4.01 9.32 12.05
N GLN A 305 -5.29 8.94 12.14
CA GLN A 305 -5.84 8.25 13.30
C GLN A 305 -5.22 6.87 13.52
N LEU A 306 -5.08 6.09 12.43
CA LEU A 306 -4.46 4.77 12.49
C LEU A 306 -3.00 4.86 12.94
N ILE A 307 -2.22 5.80 12.38
CA ILE A 307 -0.82 6.03 12.76
C ILE A 307 -0.70 6.41 14.24
N GLU A 308 -1.57 7.31 14.73
CA GLU A 308 -1.58 7.71 16.14
C GLU A 308 -1.82 6.49 17.04
N TYR A 309 -2.82 5.67 16.72
CA TYR A 309 -3.11 4.45 17.44
C TYR A 309 -1.91 3.49 17.44
N LEU A 310 -1.37 3.17 16.26
CA LEU A 310 -0.24 2.25 16.13
C LEU A 310 1.04 2.74 16.85
N LYS A 311 1.28 4.05 16.87
CA LYS A 311 2.37 4.65 17.67
C LYS A 311 2.15 4.45 19.16
N SER A 312 0.91 4.61 19.64
CA SER A 312 0.58 4.45 21.06
C SER A 312 0.86 3.03 21.58
N ILE A 313 0.79 2.02 20.73
CA ILE A 313 1.06 0.61 21.05
C ILE A 313 2.45 0.15 20.57
N GLY A 314 3.32 1.06 20.11
CA GLY A 314 4.69 0.77 19.69
C GLY A 314 4.83 -0.02 18.38
N ARG A 315 3.81 0.03 17.50
CA ARG A 315 3.78 -0.73 16.25
C ARG A 315 4.06 0.10 14.98
N HIS A 316 4.45 1.40 15.14
CA HIS A 316 4.72 2.31 14.04
C HIS A 316 5.76 3.37 14.45
N ASN A 317 7.06 3.02 14.39
CA ASN A 317 8.17 3.78 14.99
C ASN A 317 9.34 4.05 14.00
N LEU A 318 9.09 4.14 12.69
CA LEU A 318 10.10 4.54 11.69
C LEU A 318 10.26 6.07 11.62
#